data_5a9884d3b0fc03e545e74188ae0e3374
#
_entry.id   5a9884d3b0fc03e545e74188ae0e3374
#
_cell.length_a   1.000
_cell.length_b   1.000
_cell.length_c   1.000
_cell.angle_alpha   90.00
_cell.angle_beta   90.00
_cell.angle_gamma   90.00
#
_symmetry.space_group_name_H-M   'P 1'
#
loop_
_entity.id
_entity.type
_entity.pdbx_description
1 polymer ?
#
loop_
_entity_poly.entity_id
_entity_poly.type
_entity_poly.pdbx_seq_one_letter_code
_entity_poly.pdbx_strand_id
1 'polypeptide(L)'
;MTEQTTPVDDTRPAEDATSAFVPQPRSEPLTPATTEPATTEPATPGFVVPPPPVAPPLVGEPQDPPVKVKKDRRVLRAVLRWTAATVVFAAVGASAAYGITRMERTDVPGLATEDDGRWDYPAITKPPLPSGSPGPFAEANTAGVHSADLRELLLPAPKGAKADASLRGDDGWLATKTFLAQYAEKEDREAVGQFLTDYAVRHIAARGWTSTDGTRTRIYLLQFDTASVAEDLVTNELVHYDSPRYVIAGAVTAVRDEQFPERAQVDDITRYAYAEAKPYGPEQVREAYLSAGDTIALVVQSHKGTAPAVPFQQTVVLQSQLLD
;
A
#
# COMPACT_ATOMS: atom_id res chain seq x y z
N MET A 1 36.54 43.90 54.50
CA MET A 1 36.71 44.84 53.38
C MET A 1 35.77 44.32 52.35
N THR A 2 34.52 44.67 52.43
CA THR A 2 33.87 45.91 51.93
C THR A 2 33.74 45.85 50.43
N GLU A 3 32.45 45.61 50.02
CA GLU A 3 31.68 46.37 49.04
C GLU A 3 32.05 46.09 47.56
N GLN A 4 31.13 45.87 46.62
CA GLN A 4 29.96 46.73 46.36
C GLN A 4 29.01 46.03 45.41
N THR A 5 27.76 46.06 45.77
CA THR A 5 26.57 45.79 44.96
C THR A 5 26.31 46.94 44.00
N THR A 6 25.97 46.71 42.76
CA THR A 6 25.23 47.67 41.94
C THR A 6 24.14 46.95 41.14
N PRO A 7 22.89 47.47 41.18
CA PRO A 7 21.78 46.96 40.36
C PRO A 7 21.73 47.76 39.04
N VAL A 8 21.41 47.07 37.94
CA VAL A 8 21.07 47.68 36.66
C VAL A 8 19.65 47.35 36.30
N ASP A 9 18.88 48.30 36.42
CA ASP A 9 17.77 48.95 35.71
C ASP A 9 17.04 48.09 34.67
N ASP A 10 15.76 47.95 34.99
CA ASP A 10 14.65 47.42 34.21
C ASP A 10 14.14 48.52 33.26
N THR A 11 14.29 48.35 31.97
CA THR A 11 13.55 49.17 31.01
C THR A 11 13.10 48.33 29.83
N ARG A 12 11.86 47.88 29.93
CA ARG A 12 11.06 47.41 28.81
C ARG A 12 10.51 48.56 28.02
N PRO A 13 10.44 48.48 26.71
CA PRO A 13 9.32 49.02 25.96
C PRO A 13 8.44 47.88 25.42
N ALA A 14 7.16 48.00 25.72
CA ALA A 14 6.10 47.31 25.08
C ALA A 14 5.96 47.82 23.64
N GLU A 15 6.03 46.96 22.66
CA GLU A 15 5.56 47.27 21.31
C GLU A 15 4.41 46.32 20.90
N ASP A 16 3.37 47.02 20.47
CA ASP A 16 2.08 46.58 19.98
C ASP A 16 2.15 45.42 18.98
N ALA A 17 1.47 44.34 19.28
CA ALA A 17 1.12 43.32 18.32
C ALA A 17 -0.15 43.72 17.57
N THR A 18 0.01 44.37 16.45
CA THR A 18 -1.09 44.56 15.48
C THR A 18 -1.33 43.25 14.76
N SER A 19 -2.38 42.57 15.18
CA SER A 19 -2.92 41.39 14.53
C SER A 19 -3.45 41.75 13.14
N ALA A 20 -2.73 41.34 12.08
CA ALA A 20 -3.21 41.42 10.71
C ALA A 20 -4.18 40.27 10.46
N PHE A 21 -5.47 40.62 10.41
CA PHE A 21 -6.56 39.75 10.01
C PHE A 21 -6.44 39.47 8.50
N VAL A 22 -6.13 38.22 8.12
CA VAL A 22 -6.18 37.73 6.75
C VAL A 22 -7.59 37.20 6.51
N PRO A 23 -8.38 37.75 5.57
CA PRO A 23 -9.70 37.19 5.25
C PRO A 23 -9.57 35.90 4.45
N GLN A 24 -10.22 34.85 4.92
CA GLN A 24 -10.42 33.58 4.17
C GLN A 24 -11.34 33.84 2.97
N PRO A 25 -11.07 33.22 1.81
CA PRO A 25 -12.02 33.23 0.69
C PRO A 25 -13.23 32.35 1.02
N ARG A 26 -14.40 32.96 0.91
CA ARG A 26 -15.71 32.32 1.07
C ARG A 26 -15.95 31.36 -0.11
N SER A 27 -16.07 30.08 0.18
CA SER A 27 -16.52 29.08 -0.79
C SER A 27 -18.01 29.26 -1.08
N GLU A 28 -18.37 29.65 -2.29
CA GLU A 28 -19.75 29.60 -2.78
C GLU A 28 -20.09 28.16 -3.16
N PRO A 29 -21.33 27.69 -2.86
CA PRO A 29 -21.77 26.37 -3.28
C PRO A 29 -22.22 26.41 -4.74
N LEU A 30 -21.57 25.65 -5.61
CA LEU A 30 -21.99 25.41 -6.98
C LEU A 30 -23.21 24.48 -6.98
N THR A 31 -24.34 25.02 -7.37
CA THR A 31 -25.57 24.30 -7.69
C THR A 31 -25.37 23.54 -9.00
N PRO A 32 -25.68 22.24 -9.12
CA PRO A 32 -25.66 21.58 -10.42
C PRO A 32 -26.92 21.92 -11.21
N ALA A 33 -26.75 22.56 -12.36
CA ALA A 33 -27.78 22.74 -13.34
C ALA A 33 -28.04 21.42 -14.06
N THR A 34 -29.19 20.85 -13.81
CA THR A 34 -29.78 19.78 -14.61
C THR A 34 -30.27 20.38 -15.92
N THR A 35 -29.64 20.05 -17.03
CA THR A 35 -30.16 20.30 -18.36
C THR A 35 -30.51 18.95 -18.98
N GLU A 36 -31.80 18.70 -19.02
CA GLU A 36 -32.43 17.61 -19.77
C GLU A 36 -32.50 18.03 -21.24
N PRO A 37 -32.04 17.23 -22.22
CA PRO A 37 -32.32 17.51 -23.62
C PRO A 37 -33.67 16.94 -24.01
N ALA A 38 -34.56 17.83 -24.43
CA ALA A 38 -35.83 17.49 -25.05
C ALA A 38 -35.60 16.68 -26.33
N THR A 39 -36.13 15.47 -26.34
CA THR A 39 -36.24 14.63 -27.55
C THR A 39 -37.35 15.20 -28.42
N THR A 40 -36.98 15.81 -29.54
CA THR A 40 -37.90 16.19 -30.60
C THR A 40 -38.10 14.98 -31.51
N GLU A 41 -39.29 14.44 -31.47
CA GLU A 41 -39.79 13.41 -32.37
C GLU A 41 -40.04 14.02 -33.75
N PRO A 42 -39.53 13.50 -34.88
CA PRO A 42 -39.91 13.96 -36.20
C PRO A 42 -41.18 13.28 -36.66
N ALA A 43 -42.16 14.12 -37.04
CA ALA A 43 -43.43 13.73 -37.60
C ALA A 43 -43.27 12.93 -38.90
N THR A 44 -43.95 11.80 -38.97
CA THR A 44 -44.08 10.94 -40.14
C THR A 44 -45.03 11.61 -41.16
N PRO A 45 -44.64 11.78 -42.43
CA PRO A 45 -45.60 12.19 -43.44
C PRO A 45 -46.49 11.02 -43.84
N GLY A 46 -47.82 11.27 -43.80
CA GLY A 46 -48.84 10.33 -44.16
C GLY A 46 -48.76 9.91 -45.62
N PHE A 47 -48.69 8.62 -45.86
CA PHE A 47 -48.93 8.02 -47.19
C PHE A 47 -50.40 7.90 -47.43
N VAL A 48 -50.86 8.59 -48.51
CA VAL A 48 -52.21 8.45 -49.10
C VAL A 48 -52.21 7.19 -49.97
N VAL A 49 -53.05 6.22 -49.61
CA VAL A 49 -53.27 4.99 -50.39
C VAL A 49 -54.29 5.27 -51.43
N PRO A 50 -54.05 5.09 -52.77
CA PRO A 50 -55.09 5.16 -53.82
C PRO A 50 -55.93 3.86 -53.86
N PRO A 51 -57.18 3.92 -54.26
CA PRO A 51 -58.12 2.79 -54.30
C PRO A 51 -57.77 1.79 -55.39
N PRO A 52 -58.18 0.51 -55.24
CA PRO A 52 -57.87 -0.54 -56.22
C PRO A 52 -58.73 -0.47 -57.48
N PRO A 53 -58.15 -0.88 -58.60
CA PRO A 53 -58.93 -0.99 -59.84
C PRO A 53 -59.74 -2.28 -59.89
N VAL A 54 -60.92 -2.14 -60.48
CA VAL A 54 -61.97 -3.15 -60.72
C VAL A 54 -61.47 -4.23 -61.69
N ALA A 55 -61.73 -5.52 -61.40
CA ALA A 55 -61.45 -6.65 -62.25
C ALA A 55 -62.43 -6.80 -63.45
N PRO A 56 -61.99 -7.24 -64.64
CA PRO A 56 -62.83 -7.81 -65.65
C PRO A 56 -62.90 -9.34 -65.60
N PRO A 57 -63.90 -9.98 -66.29
CA PRO A 57 -64.39 -11.30 -65.93
C PRO A 57 -63.63 -12.48 -66.56
N LEU A 58 -63.88 -13.63 -65.95
CA LEU A 58 -63.44 -14.95 -66.26
C LEU A 58 -63.67 -15.42 -67.66
N VAL A 59 -62.66 -16.04 -68.27
CA VAL A 59 -62.85 -17.00 -69.36
C VAL A 59 -61.96 -18.22 -69.12
N GLY A 60 -62.51 -19.37 -69.29
CA GLY A 60 -62.27 -20.73 -68.98
C GLY A 60 -60.88 -21.33 -69.19
N GLU A 61 -60.77 -22.38 -68.47
CA GLU A 61 -59.73 -23.48 -68.35
C GLU A 61 -59.10 -23.93 -69.69
N PRO A 62 -57.86 -24.45 -69.59
CA PRO A 62 -57.68 -25.94 -69.38
C PRO A 62 -56.65 -26.30 -68.31
N GLN A 63 -56.91 -27.45 -67.70
CA GLN A 63 -56.13 -28.12 -66.68
C GLN A 63 -54.78 -28.62 -67.23
N ASP A 64 -53.69 -28.17 -66.64
CA ASP A 64 -52.40 -28.81 -66.79
C ASP A 64 -52.05 -29.67 -65.56
N PRO A 65 -51.25 -30.72 -65.75
CA PRO A 65 -51.02 -31.74 -64.77
C PRO A 65 -50.15 -31.26 -63.57
N PRO A 66 -50.16 -31.94 -62.36
CA PRO A 66 -49.59 -31.42 -61.15
C PRO A 66 -48.06 -31.30 -61.23
N VAL A 67 -47.59 -30.07 -61.25
CA VAL A 67 -46.18 -29.75 -61.11
C VAL A 67 -45.74 -30.09 -59.68
N LYS A 68 -44.80 -31.05 -59.55
CA LYS A 68 -44.15 -31.35 -58.30
C LYS A 68 -43.43 -30.09 -57.78
N VAL A 69 -43.99 -29.44 -56.77
CA VAL A 69 -43.37 -28.29 -56.05
C VAL A 69 -42.07 -28.77 -55.40
N LYS A 70 -40.92 -28.47 -55.94
CA LYS A 70 -39.63 -28.64 -55.30
C LYS A 70 -39.63 -27.80 -54.02
N LYS A 71 -39.68 -28.48 -52.86
CA LYS A 71 -39.59 -27.88 -51.55
C LYS A 71 -38.40 -26.92 -51.52
N ASP A 72 -38.68 -25.61 -51.41
CA ASP A 72 -37.65 -24.58 -51.47
C ASP A 72 -36.76 -24.61 -50.23
N ARG A 73 -35.58 -25.24 -50.38
CA ARG A 73 -34.60 -25.41 -49.30
C ARG A 73 -33.78 -24.10 -49.04
N ARG A 74 -34.14 -22.99 -49.64
CA ARG A 74 -33.41 -21.70 -49.48
C ARG A 74 -33.46 -21.21 -48.04
N VAL A 75 -34.64 -21.28 -47.43
CA VAL A 75 -34.83 -20.89 -46.03
C VAL A 75 -34.03 -21.77 -45.09
N LEU A 76 -34.05 -23.08 -45.30
CA LEU A 76 -33.29 -24.01 -44.49
C LEU A 76 -31.76 -23.77 -44.55
N ARG A 77 -31.25 -23.46 -45.76
CA ARG A 77 -29.84 -23.08 -45.96
C ARG A 77 -29.49 -21.76 -45.36
N ALA A 78 -30.40 -20.78 -45.38
CA ALA A 78 -30.21 -19.51 -44.72
C ALA A 78 -30.17 -19.64 -43.19
N VAL A 79 -31.10 -20.39 -42.61
CA VAL A 79 -31.11 -20.68 -41.16
C VAL A 79 -29.83 -21.41 -40.75
N LEU A 80 -29.42 -22.45 -41.51
CA LEU A 80 -28.18 -23.20 -41.20
C LEU A 80 -26.92 -22.33 -41.26
N ARG A 81 -26.84 -21.40 -42.22
CA ARG A 81 -25.71 -20.44 -42.30
C ARG A 81 -25.70 -19.47 -41.12
N TRP A 82 -26.85 -18.92 -40.73
CA TRP A 82 -26.95 -18.03 -39.60
C TRP A 82 -26.67 -18.73 -38.28
N THR A 83 -27.18 -19.96 -38.11
CA THR A 83 -26.87 -20.77 -36.91
C THR A 83 -25.39 -21.08 -36.84
N ALA A 84 -24.75 -21.52 -37.93
CA ALA A 84 -23.32 -21.77 -37.97
C ALA A 84 -22.49 -20.50 -37.64
N ALA A 85 -22.88 -19.33 -38.18
CA ALA A 85 -22.24 -18.07 -37.90
C ALA A 85 -22.36 -17.68 -36.41
N THR A 86 -23.53 -17.89 -35.81
CA THR A 86 -23.77 -17.60 -34.39
C THR A 86 -22.94 -18.52 -33.49
N VAL A 87 -22.85 -19.83 -33.81
CA VAL A 87 -22.02 -20.78 -33.06
C VAL A 87 -20.54 -20.44 -33.14
N VAL A 88 -20.04 -20.07 -34.34
CA VAL A 88 -18.65 -19.65 -34.50
C VAL A 88 -18.37 -18.37 -33.71
N PHE A 89 -19.28 -17.39 -33.79
CA PHE A 89 -19.13 -16.14 -33.04
C PHE A 89 -19.15 -16.37 -31.52
N ALA A 90 -20.04 -17.23 -31.03
CA ALA A 90 -20.11 -17.61 -29.62
C ALA A 90 -18.84 -18.36 -29.16
N ALA A 91 -18.32 -19.29 -30.00
CA ALA A 91 -17.09 -20.01 -29.68
C ALA A 91 -15.87 -19.08 -29.66
N VAL A 92 -15.74 -18.18 -30.63
CA VAL A 92 -14.65 -17.18 -30.65
C VAL A 92 -14.76 -16.22 -29.48
N GLY A 93 -15.98 -15.71 -29.19
CA GLY A 93 -16.23 -14.84 -28.06
C GLY A 93 -15.93 -15.50 -26.71
N ALA A 94 -16.36 -16.74 -26.53
CA ALA A 94 -16.05 -17.49 -25.31
C ALA A 94 -14.55 -17.78 -25.16
N SER A 95 -13.86 -18.12 -26.24
CA SER A 95 -12.41 -18.33 -26.24
C SER A 95 -11.64 -17.05 -25.94
N ALA A 96 -12.06 -15.92 -26.51
CA ALA A 96 -11.46 -14.61 -26.21
C ALA A 96 -11.70 -14.20 -24.77
N ALA A 97 -12.95 -14.32 -24.27
CA ALA A 97 -13.28 -14.03 -22.89
C ALA A 97 -12.49 -14.90 -21.90
N TYR A 98 -12.39 -16.19 -22.18
CA TYR A 98 -11.58 -17.12 -21.37
C TYR A 98 -10.09 -16.78 -21.41
N GLY A 99 -9.56 -16.39 -22.58
CA GLY A 99 -8.18 -15.91 -22.72
C GLY A 99 -7.94 -14.68 -21.88
N ILE A 100 -8.81 -13.67 -22.00
CA ILE A 100 -8.68 -12.40 -21.27
C ILE A 100 -8.77 -12.60 -19.75
N THR A 101 -9.64 -13.49 -19.26
CA THR A 101 -9.77 -13.78 -17.82
C THR A 101 -8.56 -14.54 -17.22
N ARG A 102 -7.73 -15.13 -18.09
CA ARG A 102 -6.50 -15.83 -17.72
C ARG A 102 -5.23 -15.00 -17.91
N MET A 103 -5.35 -13.87 -18.60
CA MET A 103 -4.20 -12.98 -18.81
C MET A 103 -3.93 -12.19 -17.53
N GLU A 104 -2.69 -12.20 -17.09
CA GLU A 104 -2.21 -11.26 -16.10
C GLU A 104 -2.09 -9.86 -16.74
N ARG A 105 -2.16 -8.81 -15.92
CA ARG A 105 -2.12 -7.44 -16.41
C ARG A 105 -0.86 -7.12 -17.22
N THR A 106 0.23 -7.83 -16.92
CA THR A 106 1.52 -7.77 -17.61
C THR A 106 1.53 -8.41 -18.99
N ASP A 107 0.55 -9.30 -19.27
CA ASP A 107 0.47 -9.99 -20.57
C ASP A 107 -0.23 -9.17 -21.65
N VAL A 108 -0.86 -8.06 -21.28
CA VAL A 108 -1.61 -7.22 -22.21
C VAL A 108 -0.71 -6.09 -22.72
N PRO A 109 -0.39 -6.05 -24.03
CA PRO A 109 0.39 -4.96 -24.62
C PRO A 109 -0.28 -3.60 -24.34
N GLY A 110 0.47 -2.67 -23.75
CA GLY A 110 -0.02 -1.34 -23.36
C GLY A 110 -0.67 -1.27 -21.97
N LEU A 111 -0.86 -2.40 -21.27
CA LEU A 111 -1.22 -2.48 -19.86
C LEU A 111 -0.10 -3.07 -19.01
N ALA A 112 0.96 -3.57 -19.63
CA ALA A 112 2.20 -3.90 -18.95
C ALA A 112 2.74 -2.61 -18.31
N THR A 113 2.55 -2.46 -17.01
CA THR A 113 3.28 -1.47 -16.23
C THR A 113 4.72 -1.97 -16.17
N GLU A 114 5.67 -1.09 -16.45
CA GLU A 114 7.07 -1.36 -16.14
C GLU A 114 7.14 -1.81 -14.67
N ASP A 115 8.06 -2.74 -14.39
CA ASP A 115 8.31 -3.19 -13.02
C ASP A 115 8.63 -1.95 -12.17
N ASP A 116 7.76 -1.63 -11.23
CA ASP A 116 7.91 -0.48 -10.34
C ASP A 116 8.91 -0.76 -9.20
N GLY A 117 9.59 -1.89 -9.25
CA GLY A 117 10.57 -2.35 -8.27
C GLY A 117 9.98 -2.87 -6.98
N ARG A 118 8.66 -3.06 -6.88
CA ARG A 118 8.01 -3.62 -5.69
C ARG A 118 8.17 -5.13 -5.65
N TRP A 119 8.28 -5.63 -4.42
CA TRP A 119 8.25 -7.07 -4.19
C TRP A 119 6.82 -7.60 -4.09
N ASP A 120 6.63 -8.85 -4.53
CA ASP A 120 5.35 -9.54 -4.42
C ASP A 120 5.22 -10.19 -3.03
N TYR A 121 4.50 -9.53 -2.14
CA TYR A 121 4.18 -10.05 -0.83
C TYR A 121 2.96 -10.96 -0.88
N PRO A 122 2.87 -11.99 0.00
CA PRO A 122 1.63 -12.72 0.18
C PRO A 122 0.53 -11.80 0.70
N ALA A 123 -0.73 -12.23 0.62
CA ALA A 123 -1.84 -11.49 1.22
C ALA A 123 -1.55 -11.28 2.72
N ILE A 124 -1.52 -10.01 3.14
CA ILE A 124 -1.26 -9.62 4.51
C ILE A 124 -2.60 -9.45 5.22
N THR A 125 -2.77 -10.13 6.34
CA THR A 125 -3.97 -10.04 7.17
C THR A 125 -3.53 -9.76 8.59
N LYS A 126 -4.12 -8.75 9.23
CA LYS A 126 -3.91 -8.50 10.66
C LYS A 126 -4.42 -9.68 11.47
N PRO A 127 -3.68 -10.14 12.49
CA PRO A 127 -4.17 -11.18 13.38
C PRO A 127 -5.44 -10.69 14.12
N PRO A 128 -6.40 -11.58 14.39
CA PRO A 128 -7.58 -11.22 15.14
C PRO A 128 -7.19 -10.85 16.57
N LEU A 129 -7.79 -9.77 17.08
CA LEU A 129 -7.60 -9.41 18.48
C LEU A 129 -8.30 -10.42 19.40
N PRO A 130 -7.75 -10.70 20.60
CA PRO A 130 -8.44 -11.46 21.62
C PRO A 130 -9.81 -10.85 21.95
N SER A 131 -10.79 -11.70 22.26
CA SER A 131 -12.17 -11.24 22.50
C SER A 131 -12.23 -10.17 23.59
N GLY A 132 -12.78 -9.01 23.25
CA GLY A 132 -12.91 -7.87 24.17
C GLY A 132 -11.68 -6.99 24.30
N SER A 133 -10.58 -7.29 23.61
CA SER A 133 -9.39 -6.45 23.61
C SER A 133 -9.52 -5.34 22.55
N PRO A 134 -9.30 -4.07 22.93
CA PRO A 134 -9.25 -2.96 21.98
C PRO A 134 -7.95 -3.03 21.14
N GLY A 135 -7.97 -2.38 19.97
CA GLY A 135 -6.75 -2.14 19.18
C GLY A 135 -5.77 -1.20 19.90
N PRO A 136 -4.50 -1.12 19.42
CA PRO A 136 -3.47 -0.32 20.09
C PRO A 136 -3.82 1.17 20.15
N PHE A 137 -4.50 1.69 19.14
CA PHE A 137 -4.87 3.12 19.05
C PHE A 137 -6.34 3.41 19.39
N ALA A 138 -7.08 2.41 19.89
CA ALA A 138 -8.46 2.62 20.33
C ALA A 138 -8.50 3.52 21.57
N GLU A 139 -9.46 4.43 21.65
CA GLU A 139 -9.67 5.35 22.79
C GLU A 139 -9.73 4.63 24.13
N ALA A 140 -10.30 3.42 24.16
CA ALA A 140 -10.37 2.59 25.36
C ALA A 140 -9.02 1.98 25.78
N ASN A 141 -7.99 2.03 24.94
CA ASN A 141 -6.66 1.49 25.21
C ASN A 141 -5.66 2.61 25.52
N THR A 142 -5.79 3.23 26.67
CA THR A 142 -4.97 4.36 27.08
C THR A 142 -3.48 4.05 27.22
N ALA A 143 -3.13 2.79 27.39
CA ALA A 143 -1.74 2.32 27.43
C ALA A 143 -1.14 2.06 26.04
N GLY A 144 -1.96 2.02 24.99
CA GLY A 144 -1.53 1.77 23.62
C GLY A 144 -0.94 0.36 23.40
N VAL A 145 -1.42 -0.64 24.13
CA VAL A 145 -0.83 -2.01 24.12
C VAL A 145 -1.37 -2.81 22.94
N HIS A 146 -0.47 -3.47 22.22
CA HIS A 146 -0.85 -4.49 21.24
C HIS A 146 -1.31 -5.76 21.95
N SER A 147 -2.59 -6.10 21.81
CA SER A 147 -3.18 -7.33 22.36
C SER A 147 -2.96 -8.56 21.47
N ALA A 148 -2.57 -8.37 20.22
CA ALA A 148 -2.22 -9.44 19.29
C ALA A 148 -0.83 -10.01 19.62
N ASP A 149 -0.58 -11.26 19.20
CA ASP A 149 0.74 -11.85 19.34
C ASP A 149 1.76 -11.11 18.48
N LEU A 150 2.80 -10.56 19.11
CA LEU A 150 3.85 -9.78 18.45
C LEU A 150 4.52 -10.53 17.28
N ARG A 151 4.63 -11.85 17.39
CA ARG A 151 5.23 -12.71 16.35
C ARG A 151 4.37 -12.79 15.08
N GLU A 152 3.06 -12.60 15.22
CA GLU A 152 2.10 -12.57 14.10
C GLU A 152 2.04 -11.18 13.43
N LEU A 153 2.47 -10.13 14.15
CA LEU A 153 2.59 -8.77 13.63
C LEU A 153 3.84 -8.54 12.75
N LEU A 154 4.74 -9.53 12.66
CA LEU A 154 5.90 -9.45 11.78
C LEU A 154 5.50 -9.66 10.31
N LEU A 155 5.87 -8.72 9.45
CA LEU A 155 5.65 -8.81 8.01
C LEU A 155 6.22 -10.13 7.45
N PRO A 156 5.44 -10.91 6.68
CA PRO A 156 5.96 -12.12 6.03
C PRO A 156 6.96 -11.75 4.93
N ALA A 157 7.86 -12.69 4.62
CA ALA A 157 8.80 -12.53 3.51
C ALA A 157 8.07 -12.48 2.16
N PRO A 158 8.57 -11.70 1.19
CA PRO A 158 8.01 -11.69 -0.15
C PRO A 158 8.21 -13.05 -0.86
N LYS A 159 7.44 -13.30 -1.90
CA LYS A 159 7.52 -14.53 -2.68
C LYS A 159 8.93 -14.73 -3.25
N GLY A 160 9.42 -15.95 -3.18
CA GLY A 160 10.75 -16.31 -3.66
C GLY A 160 11.90 -15.92 -2.75
N ALA A 161 11.68 -15.17 -1.67
CA ALA A 161 12.72 -14.84 -0.71
C ALA A 161 13.09 -16.04 0.17
N LYS A 162 14.38 -16.11 0.54
CA LYS A 162 14.92 -17.14 1.44
C LYS A 162 14.93 -16.61 2.88
N ALA A 163 14.17 -17.26 3.76
CA ALA A 163 14.10 -16.87 5.16
C ALA A 163 15.45 -16.99 5.87
N ASP A 164 15.74 -16.04 6.76
CA ASP A 164 16.88 -16.08 7.68
C ASP A 164 16.48 -16.81 8.98
N ALA A 165 16.93 -18.06 9.11
CA ALA A 165 16.61 -18.87 10.26
C ALA A 165 17.27 -18.38 11.57
N SER A 166 18.35 -17.58 11.50
CA SER A 166 19.05 -17.06 12.67
C SER A 166 18.22 -16.06 13.49
N LEU A 167 17.20 -15.44 12.85
CA LEU A 167 16.30 -14.49 13.49
C LEU A 167 15.03 -15.12 14.07
N ARG A 168 14.84 -16.45 13.92
CA ARG A 168 13.64 -17.12 14.43
C ARG A 168 13.56 -17.08 15.95
N GLY A 169 14.71 -17.06 16.64
CA GLY A 169 14.79 -17.14 18.09
C GLY A 169 14.34 -18.48 18.66
N ASP A 170 14.08 -18.49 19.96
CA ASP A 170 13.52 -19.63 20.69
C ASP A 170 12.01 -19.42 20.86
N ASP A 171 11.22 -20.34 20.35
CA ASP A 171 9.75 -20.21 20.26
C ASP A 171 9.29 -18.87 19.67
N GLY A 172 10.04 -18.33 18.70
CA GLY A 172 9.75 -17.05 18.03
C GLY A 172 10.22 -15.80 18.78
N TRP A 173 10.82 -15.97 19.96
CA TRP A 173 11.37 -14.85 20.75
C TRP A 173 12.87 -14.74 20.56
N LEU A 174 13.30 -13.56 20.10
CA LEU A 174 14.72 -13.30 19.86
C LEU A 174 15.43 -12.89 21.13
N ALA A 175 16.60 -13.46 21.39
CA ALA A 175 17.44 -13.01 22.49
C ALA A 175 17.95 -11.58 22.27
N THR A 176 17.92 -10.74 23.31
CA THR A 176 18.40 -9.35 23.28
C THR A 176 19.81 -9.23 22.69
N LYS A 177 20.73 -10.14 23.05
CA LYS A 177 22.08 -10.17 22.48
C LYS A 177 22.09 -10.28 20.94
N THR A 178 21.16 -11.04 20.36
CA THR A 178 21.06 -11.20 18.90
C THR A 178 20.54 -9.93 18.25
N PHE A 179 19.59 -9.24 18.88
CA PHE A 179 19.13 -7.93 18.44
C PHE A 179 20.27 -6.91 18.50
N LEU A 180 20.98 -6.82 19.60
CA LEU A 180 22.08 -5.86 19.79
C LEU A 180 23.21 -6.03 18.77
N ALA A 181 23.39 -7.24 18.21
CA ALA A 181 24.35 -7.48 17.13
C ALA A 181 24.04 -6.70 15.83
N GLN A 182 22.87 -6.03 15.74
CA GLN A 182 22.55 -5.13 14.63
C GLN A 182 23.32 -3.80 14.68
N TYR A 183 23.86 -3.42 15.81
CA TYR A 183 24.66 -2.18 15.95
C TYR A 183 26.13 -2.46 15.70
N ALA A 184 26.80 -1.56 14.97
CA ALA A 184 28.17 -1.74 14.52
C ALA A 184 29.17 -1.76 15.68
N GLU A 185 29.11 -0.76 16.54
CA GLU A 185 30.09 -0.54 17.58
C GLU A 185 29.72 -1.30 18.87
N LYS A 186 30.73 -1.68 19.62
CA LYS A 186 30.53 -2.39 20.90
C LYS A 186 29.86 -1.47 21.92
N GLU A 187 30.31 -0.24 21.96
CA GLU A 187 29.81 0.81 22.84
C GLU A 187 28.33 1.08 22.59
N ASP A 188 27.91 1.12 21.31
CA ASP A 188 26.50 1.27 20.93
C ASP A 188 25.66 0.09 21.40
N ARG A 189 26.17 -1.14 21.26
CA ARG A 189 25.50 -2.35 21.77
C ARG A 189 25.34 -2.33 23.29
N GLU A 190 26.32 -1.84 24.02
CA GLU A 190 26.27 -1.69 25.47
C GLU A 190 25.25 -0.62 25.87
N ALA A 191 25.27 0.55 25.22
CA ALA A 191 24.36 1.64 25.50
C ALA A 191 22.89 1.24 25.20
N VAL A 192 22.61 0.71 24.00
CA VAL A 192 21.28 0.25 23.64
C VAL A 192 20.83 -0.90 24.55
N GLY A 193 21.73 -1.81 24.91
CA GLY A 193 21.42 -2.89 25.86
C GLY A 193 21.03 -2.39 27.25
N GLN A 194 21.66 -1.30 27.73
CA GLN A 194 21.30 -0.66 28.97
C GLN A 194 19.90 0.00 28.84
N PHE A 195 19.61 0.72 27.75
CA PHE A 195 18.26 1.29 27.52
C PHE A 195 17.18 0.21 27.50
N LEU A 196 17.40 -0.91 26.81
CA LEU A 196 16.42 -1.99 26.78
C LEU A 196 16.15 -2.55 28.19
N THR A 197 17.14 -2.49 29.09
CA THR A 197 16.98 -2.88 30.50
C THR A 197 16.22 -1.80 31.28
N ASP A 198 16.61 -0.55 31.14
CA ASP A 198 16.03 0.58 31.86
C ASP A 198 14.57 0.85 31.49
N TYR A 199 14.23 0.67 30.21
CA TYR A 199 12.87 0.79 29.67
C TYR A 199 12.09 -0.53 29.74
N ALA A 200 12.66 -1.56 30.38
CA ALA A 200 12.02 -2.84 30.65
C ALA A 200 11.40 -3.51 29.40
N VAL A 201 12.22 -3.71 28.32
CA VAL A 201 11.76 -4.45 27.15
C VAL A 201 11.22 -5.83 27.57
N ARG A 202 9.99 -6.14 27.14
CA ARG A 202 9.31 -7.39 27.50
C ARG A 202 9.66 -8.54 26.58
N HIS A 203 9.53 -8.28 25.28
CA HIS A 203 9.72 -9.27 24.24
C HIS A 203 10.38 -8.65 23.02
N ILE A 204 11.17 -9.45 22.33
CA ILE A 204 11.70 -9.12 21.00
C ILE A 204 11.31 -10.26 20.06
N ALA A 205 10.57 -9.93 19.00
CA ALA A 205 10.29 -10.83 17.89
C ALA A 205 11.02 -10.35 16.64
N ALA A 206 11.49 -11.27 15.78
CA ALA A 206 12.20 -10.87 14.59
C ALA A 206 11.92 -11.78 13.40
N ARG A 207 12.04 -11.23 12.21
CA ARG A 207 12.01 -11.95 10.95
C ARG A 207 12.99 -11.35 9.96
N GLY A 208 13.64 -12.20 9.20
CA GLY A 208 14.54 -11.75 8.13
C GLY A 208 14.49 -12.68 6.93
N TRP A 209 14.97 -12.14 5.82
CA TRP A 209 15.07 -12.87 4.57
C TRP A 209 16.10 -12.25 3.63
N THR A 210 16.50 -13.02 2.62
CA THR A 210 17.22 -12.52 1.46
C THR A 210 16.32 -12.67 0.24
N SER A 211 16.04 -11.57 -0.43
CA SER A 211 15.23 -11.53 -1.65
C SER A 211 16.02 -12.03 -2.87
N THR A 212 15.34 -12.28 -3.97
CA THR A 212 15.95 -12.84 -5.19
C THR A 212 17.00 -11.93 -5.83
N ASP A 213 16.89 -10.62 -5.60
CA ASP A 213 17.87 -9.61 -6.00
C ASP A 213 19.11 -9.53 -5.10
N GLY A 214 19.15 -10.32 -4.02
CA GLY A 214 20.23 -10.33 -3.03
C GLY A 214 20.06 -9.33 -1.89
N THR A 215 18.97 -8.57 -1.85
CA THR A 215 18.67 -7.65 -0.74
C THR A 215 18.35 -8.44 0.52
N ARG A 216 19.04 -8.12 1.61
CA ARG A 216 18.78 -8.69 2.93
C ARG A 216 17.89 -7.74 3.72
N THR A 217 16.78 -8.26 4.22
CA THR A 217 15.84 -7.53 5.08
C THR A 217 15.79 -8.19 6.45
N ARG A 218 15.76 -7.38 7.50
CA ARG A 218 15.60 -7.78 8.89
C ARG A 218 14.61 -6.86 9.55
N ILE A 219 13.63 -7.41 10.23
CA ILE A 219 12.60 -6.70 10.98
C ILE A 219 12.66 -7.19 12.41
N TYR A 220 12.72 -6.26 13.34
CA TYR A 220 12.69 -6.50 14.78
C TYR A 220 11.51 -5.75 15.37
N LEU A 221 10.70 -6.40 16.18
CA LEU A 221 9.65 -5.79 16.98
C LEU A 221 10.04 -5.91 18.45
N LEU A 222 10.10 -4.80 19.14
CA LEU A 222 10.41 -4.71 20.56
C LEU A 222 9.18 -4.23 21.30
N GLN A 223 8.67 -5.01 22.24
CA GLN A 223 7.47 -4.69 23.01
C GLN A 223 7.83 -4.17 24.40
N PHE A 224 7.15 -3.13 24.82
CA PHE A 224 7.29 -2.47 26.13
C PHE A 224 5.97 -2.53 26.91
N ASP A 225 5.92 -1.88 28.07
CA ASP A 225 4.70 -1.89 28.89
C ASP A 225 3.63 -0.94 28.39
N THR A 226 4.01 0.19 27.79
CA THR A 226 3.07 1.21 27.27
C THR A 226 3.63 1.94 26.05
N ALA A 227 2.74 2.58 25.31
CA ALA A 227 3.10 3.45 24.19
C ALA A 227 4.04 4.57 24.61
N SER A 228 3.81 5.21 25.78
CA SER A 228 4.65 6.29 26.27
C SER A 228 6.10 5.86 26.53
N VAL A 229 6.30 4.64 27.03
CA VAL A 229 7.64 4.08 27.26
C VAL A 229 8.35 3.81 25.93
N ALA A 230 7.65 3.23 24.95
CA ALA A 230 8.20 2.98 23.63
C ALA A 230 8.55 4.29 22.89
N GLU A 231 7.66 5.26 22.92
CA GLU A 231 7.86 6.56 22.29
C GLU A 231 9.03 7.35 22.91
N ASP A 232 9.12 7.36 24.25
CA ASP A 232 10.21 8.04 24.96
C ASP A 232 11.57 7.42 24.59
N LEU A 233 11.67 6.11 24.57
CA LEU A 233 12.89 5.41 24.16
C LEU A 233 13.29 5.74 22.71
N VAL A 234 12.35 5.68 21.76
CA VAL A 234 12.67 6.01 20.37
C VAL A 234 13.13 7.45 20.25
N THR A 235 12.35 8.40 20.76
CA THR A 235 12.55 9.81 20.51
C THR A 235 13.79 10.37 21.22
N ASN A 236 14.04 9.92 22.44
CA ASN A 236 15.12 10.49 23.25
C ASN A 236 16.42 9.70 23.16
N GLU A 237 16.35 8.37 22.88
CA GLU A 237 17.54 7.51 22.98
C GLU A 237 17.98 6.85 21.66
N LEU A 238 17.07 6.55 20.73
CA LEU A 238 17.43 5.78 19.54
C LEU A 238 17.61 6.62 18.29
N VAL A 239 16.90 7.73 18.16
CA VAL A 239 16.91 8.52 16.92
C VAL A 239 17.18 10.00 17.17
N HIS A 240 17.70 10.67 16.14
CA HIS A 240 17.64 12.11 15.95
C HIS A 240 16.82 12.40 14.70
N TYR A 241 16.38 13.63 14.55
CA TYR A 241 15.61 14.02 13.37
C TYR A 241 16.34 13.74 12.05
N ASP A 242 17.63 14.09 11.99
CA ASP A 242 18.42 14.03 10.74
C ASP A 242 19.22 12.75 10.58
N SER A 243 19.42 11.94 11.63
CA SER A 243 20.24 10.73 11.59
C SER A 243 19.85 9.75 12.70
N PRO A 244 20.12 8.45 12.54
CA PRO A 244 20.05 7.53 13.66
C PRO A 244 21.12 7.90 14.70
N ARG A 245 20.87 7.61 15.96
CA ARG A 245 21.86 7.85 17.03
C ARG A 245 22.97 6.79 17.02
N TYR A 246 22.65 5.59 16.63
CA TYR A 246 23.53 4.43 16.62
C TYR A 246 23.65 3.84 15.23
N VAL A 247 24.85 3.47 14.82
CA VAL A 247 25.13 2.98 13.47
C VAL A 247 24.79 1.50 13.36
N ILE A 248 23.99 1.13 12.37
CA ILE A 248 23.68 -0.26 12.07
C ILE A 248 24.89 -0.96 11.41
N ALA A 249 25.13 -2.21 11.79
CA ALA A 249 26.21 -3.02 11.25
C ALA A 249 26.13 -3.14 9.72
N GLY A 250 27.20 -2.72 9.05
CA GLY A 250 27.29 -2.64 7.59
C GLY A 250 27.05 -1.25 7.03
N ALA A 251 26.47 -0.32 7.78
CA ALA A 251 26.42 1.09 7.44
C ALA A 251 27.70 1.80 7.88
N VAL A 252 28.02 2.90 7.20
CA VAL A 252 29.09 3.83 7.59
C VAL A 252 28.51 5.12 8.14
N THR A 253 27.50 5.67 7.44
CA THR A 253 26.78 6.87 7.88
C THR A 253 25.40 6.87 7.22
N ALA A 254 24.38 7.13 8.01
CA ALA A 254 23.01 7.25 7.51
C ALA A 254 22.45 8.63 7.85
N VAL A 255 21.65 9.17 6.95
CA VAL A 255 20.94 10.45 7.11
C VAL A 255 19.47 10.22 6.82
N ARG A 256 18.62 11.15 7.23
CA ARG A 256 17.19 11.09 6.95
C ARG A 256 16.93 10.85 5.46
N ASP A 257 16.07 9.89 5.16
CA ASP A 257 15.67 9.54 3.81
C ASP A 257 14.57 10.52 3.33
N GLU A 258 15.01 11.64 2.74
CA GLU A 258 14.10 12.65 2.16
C GLU A 258 13.30 12.12 0.95
N GLN A 259 13.72 11.00 0.36
CA GLN A 259 13.01 10.38 -0.75
C GLN A 259 11.86 9.46 -0.28
N PHE A 260 11.74 9.25 1.03
CA PHE A 260 10.62 8.46 1.56
C PHE A 260 9.32 9.27 1.41
N PRO A 261 8.30 8.78 0.66
CA PRO A 261 7.11 9.55 0.35
C PRO A 261 6.32 9.90 1.63
N GLU A 262 6.04 11.18 1.85
CA GLU A 262 5.22 11.63 2.99
C GLU A 262 3.80 11.01 2.96
N ARG A 263 3.20 10.90 1.76
CA ARG A 263 1.89 10.25 1.56
C ARG A 263 1.84 8.76 1.94
N ALA A 264 2.98 8.15 2.19
CA ALA A 264 3.10 6.76 2.66
C ALA A 264 3.13 6.67 4.20
N GLN A 265 2.76 7.75 4.89
CA GLN A 265 2.54 7.74 6.33
C GLN A 265 1.30 6.90 6.64
N VAL A 266 1.40 6.05 7.66
CA VAL A 266 0.28 5.34 8.28
C VAL A 266 -0.10 6.15 9.51
N ASP A 267 -1.39 6.35 9.70
CA ASP A 267 -1.91 7.10 10.85
C ASP A 267 -1.45 6.44 12.17
N ASP A 268 -1.31 7.22 13.21
CA ASP A 268 -0.89 6.77 14.55
C ASP A 268 0.49 6.09 14.65
N ILE A 269 1.23 5.95 13.55
CA ILE A 269 2.60 5.40 13.51
C ILE A 269 3.61 6.50 13.25
N THR A 270 4.52 6.73 14.19
CA THR A 270 5.66 7.63 13.95
C THR A 270 6.79 6.88 13.25
N ARG A 271 7.29 7.44 12.14
CA ARG A 271 8.35 6.83 11.33
C ARG A 271 9.58 7.72 11.24
N TYR A 272 10.73 7.13 11.50
CA TYR A 272 12.05 7.71 11.28
C TYR A 272 12.80 6.82 10.29
N ALA A 273 12.95 7.28 9.04
CA ALA A 273 13.59 6.53 7.97
C ALA A 273 14.93 7.19 7.60
N TYR A 274 15.98 6.36 7.50
CA TYR A 274 17.32 6.79 7.19
C TYR A 274 17.92 5.93 6.09
N ALA A 275 18.84 6.53 5.34
CA ALA A 275 19.57 5.84 4.28
C ALA A 275 20.98 6.39 4.17
N GLU A 276 21.92 5.57 3.76
CA GLU A 276 23.18 6.06 3.25
C GLU A 276 22.95 6.76 1.89
N ALA A 277 23.52 7.94 1.70
CA ALA A 277 23.36 8.71 0.45
C ALA A 277 23.93 7.96 -0.78
N LYS A 278 24.87 7.07 -0.55
CA LYS A 278 25.49 6.16 -1.53
C LYS A 278 26.12 4.99 -0.77
N PRO A 279 26.48 3.88 -1.44
CA PRO A 279 27.29 2.86 -0.80
C PRO A 279 28.65 3.46 -0.37
N TYR A 280 28.93 3.45 0.92
CA TYR A 280 30.23 3.85 1.47
C TYR A 280 31.14 2.64 1.71
N GLY A 281 30.55 1.44 1.76
CA GLY A 281 31.18 0.14 1.91
C GLY A 281 30.78 -0.83 0.81
N PRO A 282 30.97 -2.14 1.04
CA PRO A 282 30.56 -3.18 0.09
C PRO A 282 29.04 -3.28 -0.10
N GLU A 283 28.28 -2.85 0.89
CA GLU A 283 26.82 -2.81 0.91
C GLU A 283 26.34 -1.40 1.22
N GLN A 284 25.15 -1.05 0.76
CA GLN A 284 24.42 0.13 1.21
C GLN A 284 23.32 -0.33 2.18
N VAL A 285 23.13 0.41 3.26
CA VAL A 285 22.12 0.15 4.29
C VAL A 285 21.03 1.22 4.25
N ARG A 286 19.79 0.78 4.44
CA ARG A 286 18.61 1.60 4.74
C ARG A 286 17.98 1.07 6.01
N GLU A 287 17.53 1.97 6.87
CA GLU A 287 16.90 1.61 8.13
C GLU A 287 15.71 2.52 8.45
N ALA A 288 14.75 1.99 9.20
CA ALA A 288 13.66 2.77 9.73
C ALA A 288 13.27 2.29 11.12
N TYR A 289 13.07 3.25 12.02
CA TYR A 289 12.41 3.03 13.29
C TYR A 289 10.94 3.43 13.15
N LEU A 290 10.04 2.59 13.68
CA LEU A 290 8.62 2.84 13.78
C LEU A 290 8.23 2.81 15.25
N SER A 291 7.54 3.85 15.71
CA SER A 291 6.90 3.86 17.03
C SER A 291 5.40 3.64 16.83
N ALA A 292 4.88 2.56 17.35
CA ALA A 292 3.51 2.11 17.18
C ALA A 292 2.98 1.58 18.52
N GLY A 293 2.19 2.38 19.22
CA GLY A 293 1.72 1.99 20.56
C GLY A 293 2.89 1.54 21.45
N ASP A 294 2.73 0.42 22.15
CA ASP A 294 3.75 -0.18 23.04
C ASP A 294 4.93 -0.86 22.30
N THR A 295 4.95 -0.76 20.96
CA THR A 295 5.90 -1.51 20.14
C THR A 295 6.79 -0.59 19.32
N ILE A 296 8.09 -0.84 19.35
CA ILE A 296 9.09 -0.26 18.44
C ILE A 296 9.42 -1.29 17.36
N ALA A 297 9.34 -0.90 16.10
CA ALA A 297 9.90 -1.70 15.01
C ALA A 297 11.20 -1.10 14.48
N LEU A 298 12.20 -1.94 14.25
CA LEU A 298 13.40 -1.61 13.49
C LEU A 298 13.39 -2.43 12.21
N VAL A 299 13.34 -1.76 11.06
CA VAL A 299 13.44 -2.37 9.73
C VAL A 299 14.79 -2.00 9.14
N VAL A 300 15.59 -3.01 8.79
CA VAL A 300 16.92 -2.83 8.18
C VAL A 300 16.96 -3.56 6.85
N GLN A 301 17.36 -2.87 5.80
CA GLN A 301 17.70 -3.48 4.51
C GLN A 301 19.14 -3.18 4.11
N SER A 302 19.85 -4.19 3.62
CA SER A 302 21.18 -4.04 3.07
C SER A 302 21.29 -4.75 1.71
N HIS A 303 22.00 -4.12 0.78
CA HIS A 303 22.21 -4.67 -0.54
C HIS A 303 23.64 -4.37 -1.02
N LYS A 304 24.26 -5.32 -1.74
CA LYS A 304 25.56 -5.14 -2.37
C LYS A 304 25.49 -4.03 -3.43
N GLY A 305 26.31 -3.00 -3.29
CA GLY A 305 26.15 -1.79 -4.08
C GLY A 305 24.94 -0.98 -3.60
N THR A 306 24.13 -0.47 -4.50
CA THR A 306 23.01 0.42 -4.18
C THR A 306 21.78 -0.36 -3.69
N ALA A 307 21.31 -0.08 -2.47
CA ALA A 307 20.10 -0.65 -1.91
C ALA A 307 18.86 -0.01 -2.55
N PRO A 308 17.95 -0.83 -3.13
CA PRO A 308 16.75 -0.31 -3.78
C PRO A 308 15.80 0.39 -2.80
N ALA A 309 15.38 1.62 -3.14
CA ALA A 309 14.52 2.42 -2.27
C ALA A 309 13.07 1.90 -2.22
N VAL A 310 12.52 1.50 -3.37
CA VAL A 310 11.10 1.10 -3.48
C VAL A 310 10.78 -0.12 -2.61
N PRO A 311 11.54 -1.22 -2.63
CA PRO A 311 11.31 -2.35 -1.74
C PRO A 311 11.45 -2.00 -0.26
N PHE A 312 12.39 -1.12 0.09
CA PHE A 312 12.53 -0.64 1.46
C PHE A 312 11.29 0.11 1.93
N GLN A 313 10.86 1.12 1.16
CA GLN A 313 9.66 1.91 1.45
C GLN A 313 8.42 1.03 1.55
N GLN A 314 8.26 0.09 0.61
CA GLN A 314 7.17 -0.88 0.65
C GLN A 314 7.18 -1.72 1.93
N THR A 315 8.34 -2.28 2.30
CA THR A 315 8.50 -3.09 3.53
C THR A 315 8.12 -2.30 4.77
N VAL A 316 8.61 -1.06 4.88
CA VAL A 316 8.32 -0.17 6.02
C VAL A 316 6.82 0.14 6.11
N VAL A 317 6.19 0.49 4.99
CA VAL A 317 4.74 0.80 4.97
C VAL A 317 3.90 -0.43 5.33
N LEU A 318 4.22 -1.60 4.76
CA LEU A 318 3.48 -2.83 5.06
C LEU A 318 3.65 -3.25 6.53
N GLN A 319 4.85 -3.09 7.09
CA GLN A 319 5.08 -3.33 8.51
C GLN A 319 4.31 -2.32 9.38
N SER A 320 4.27 -1.04 9.00
CA SER A 320 3.45 -0.06 9.70
C SER A 320 1.97 -0.44 9.70
N GLN A 321 1.43 -0.87 8.56
CA GLN A 321 0.03 -1.32 8.45
C GLN A 321 -0.32 -2.54 9.31
N LEU A 322 0.66 -3.40 9.62
CA LEU A 322 0.44 -4.53 10.54
C LEU A 322 0.41 -4.08 12.00
N LEU A 323 1.08 -2.97 12.33
CA LEU A 323 1.16 -2.43 13.68
C LEU A 323 0.05 -1.42 14.01
N ASP A 324 -0.64 -0.90 12.99
CA ASP A 324 -1.77 0.02 13.15
C ASP A 324 -3.07 -0.63 13.74
#